data_e8f7eeb1494e1a716b8ffdeb64bd542f
#
_entry.id   e8f7eeb1494e1a716b8ffdeb64bd542f
#
_cell.length_a   1.000
_cell.length_b   1.000
_cell.length_c   1.000
_cell.angle_alpha   90.00
_cell.angle_beta   90.00
_cell.angle_gamma   90.00
#
_symmetry.space_group_name_H-M   'P 1'
#
loop_
_entity.id
_entity.type
_entity.pdbx_description
1 polymer ?
#
loop_
_entity_poly.entity_id
_entity_poly.type
_entity_poly.pdbx_seq_one_letter_code
_entity_poly.pdbx_strand_id
1 'polypeptide(L)'
;IEDIKDEIQLYLDGAVVAQDEDDIALPGNLLLIDEPENALHPLAARLAQIQLFELANDPDWQIVLTTHSPYFINPIQDHTIIVRLDRSAEDRDISPKIYRAKSSEFEGDELARLKALMQLDTNLAEMFFGSYPVLVEGDTEHAAYLAAVLEEGNEISIKIAIVRARGKALLPALCRILRHFEIPYAVMHDADTPFNAENGNAAAMWTINEKIRLEVQRSRELGLDVGHIVNFQDFEHWLGIKAVSKDKPFNTYSSVKADYALKVKIQTLFEALLNEENLDTFSQEELDKHKNDFMQSLLDRSLTWAAANGVSETLQYKGK
;
A
#
# COMPACT_ATOMS: atom_id res chain seq x y z
N ILE A 1 -19.43 8.68 -23.42
CA ILE A 1 -20.15 9.20 -22.22
C ILE A 1 -21.49 8.48 -22.04
N GLU A 2 -22.26 8.24 -23.11
CA GLU A 2 -23.51 7.45 -23.03
C GLU A 2 -23.23 6.00 -22.66
N ASP A 3 -22.24 5.36 -23.29
CA ASP A 3 -21.85 3.99 -22.99
C ASP A 3 -21.44 3.75 -21.52
N ILE A 4 -20.76 4.76 -20.91
CA ILE A 4 -20.36 4.70 -19.48
C ILE A 4 -21.59 4.82 -18.56
N LYS A 5 -22.57 5.62 -18.93
CA LYS A 5 -23.82 5.75 -18.15
C LYS A 5 -24.60 4.43 -18.17
N ASP A 6 -24.66 3.79 -19.32
CA ASP A 6 -25.37 2.51 -19.48
C ASP A 6 -24.66 1.39 -18.71
N GLU A 7 -23.33 1.37 -18.69
CA GLU A 7 -22.54 0.38 -17.94
C GLU A 7 -22.65 0.60 -16.42
N ILE A 8 -22.61 1.85 -15.96
CA ILE A 8 -22.84 2.19 -14.54
C ILE A 8 -24.28 1.85 -14.15
N GLN A 9 -25.27 2.13 -15.01
CA GLN A 9 -26.67 1.81 -14.76
C GLN A 9 -26.90 0.30 -14.70
N LEU A 10 -26.33 -0.47 -15.63
CA LEU A 10 -26.39 -1.95 -15.62
C LEU A 10 -25.78 -2.53 -14.35
N TYR A 11 -24.72 -1.89 -13.83
CA TYR A 11 -24.06 -2.31 -12.62
C TYR A 11 -24.85 -1.94 -11.37
N LEU A 12 -25.47 -0.79 -11.36
CA LEU A 12 -26.40 -0.36 -10.31
C LEU A 12 -27.63 -1.28 -10.30
N ASP A 13 -28.19 -1.59 -11.45
CA ASP A 13 -29.32 -2.51 -11.62
C ASP A 13 -28.93 -3.95 -11.20
N GLY A 14 -27.73 -4.42 -11.56
CA GLY A 14 -27.20 -5.71 -11.12
C GLY A 14 -26.89 -5.77 -9.62
N ALA A 15 -26.57 -4.66 -8.99
CA ALA A 15 -26.39 -4.58 -7.54
C ALA A 15 -27.74 -4.61 -6.78
N VAL A 16 -28.79 -4.17 -7.43
CA VAL A 16 -30.18 -4.18 -6.92
C VAL A 16 -30.79 -5.59 -6.99
N VAL A 17 -30.48 -6.36 -8.03
CA VAL A 17 -31.03 -7.73 -8.26
C VAL A 17 -30.54 -8.77 -7.22
N ALA A 18 -29.57 -8.44 -6.37
CA ALA A 18 -29.08 -9.36 -5.35
C ALA A 18 -29.81 -9.30 -3.99
N GLN A 19 -30.86 -8.50 -3.87
CA GLN A 19 -31.74 -8.45 -2.68
C GLN A 19 -33.18 -8.81 -3.08
N ASP A 20 -33.89 -9.50 -2.21
CA ASP A 20 -35.27 -9.96 -2.42
C ASP A 20 -36.15 -8.85 -3.01
N GLU A 21 -36.94 -9.16 -4.03
CA GLU A 21 -37.71 -8.22 -4.85
C GLU A 21 -38.76 -7.37 -4.07
N ASP A 22 -38.98 -7.67 -2.79
CA ASP A 22 -40.11 -7.07 -2.04
C ASP A 22 -39.75 -5.84 -1.18
N ASP A 23 -38.46 -5.42 -1.05
CA ASP A 23 -38.06 -4.37 -0.12
C ASP A 23 -37.03 -3.35 -0.63
N ILE A 24 -36.94 -3.11 -1.92
CA ILE A 24 -36.04 -2.09 -2.46
C ILE A 24 -36.69 -0.72 -2.40
N ALA A 25 -36.50 -0.02 -1.28
CA ALA A 25 -36.77 1.42 -1.22
C ALA A 25 -35.66 2.15 -1.99
N LEU A 26 -35.97 2.70 -3.16
CA LEU A 26 -35.07 3.63 -3.82
C LEU A 26 -34.92 4.89 -2.95
N PRO A 27 -33.69 5.42 -2.78
CA PRO A 27 -33.49 6.66 -2.04
C PRO A 27 -34.34 7.78 -2.66
N GLY A 28 -34.99 8.58 -1.81
CA GLY A 28 -35.85 9.68 -2.27
C GLY A 28 -35.09 10.82 -2.88
N ASN A 29 -33.79 10.95 -2.58
CA ASN A 29 -32.94 12.06 -3.00
C ASN A 29 -31.61 11.54 -3.57
N LEU A 30 -31.23 12.07 -4.74
CA LEU A 30 -29.93 11.82 -5.36
C LEU A 30 -29.14 13.13 -5.43
N LEU A 31 -27.95 13.15 -4.85
CA LEU A 31 -27.02 14.27 -4.91
C LEU A 31 -25.82 13.91 -5.79
N LEU A 32 -25.67 14.64 -6.90
CA LEU A 32 -24.56 14.51 -7.84
C LEU A 32 -23.62 15.69 -7.66
N ILE A 33 -22.34 15.44 -7.40
CA ILE A 33 -21.33 16.49 -7.19
C ILE A 33 -20.12 16.19 -8.06
N ASP A 34 -19.72 17.16 -8.85
CA ASP A 34 -18.52 17.10 -9.65
C ASP A 34 -17.42 17.89 -8.95
N GLU A 35 -16.32 17.18 -8.57
CA GLU A 35 -15.16 17.72 -7.88
C GLU A 35 -15.50 18.63 -6.68
N PRO A 36 -16.07 18.09 -5.58
CA PRO A 36 -16.48 18.89 -4.42
C PRO A 36 -15.33 19.65 -3.75
N GLU A 37 -14.09 19.26 -4.00
CA GLU A 37 -12.88 19.92 -3.53
C GLU A 37 -12.56 21.24 -4.25
N ASN A 38 -13.15 21.50 -5.41
CA ASN A 38 -12.85 22.68 -6.19
C ASN A 38 -13.05 23.97 -5.38
N ALA A 39 -11.98 24.77 -5.29
CA ALA A 39 -11.91 26.00 -4.53
C ALA A 39 -12.07 25.85 -3.00
N LEU A 40 -12.03 24.64 -2.44
CA LEU A 40 -12.06 24.43 -1.00
C LEU A 40 -10.65 24.46 -0.40
N HIS A 41 -10.53 25.15 0.73
CA HIS A 41 -9.35 25.00 1.59
C HIS A 41 -9.28 23.56 2.16
N PRO A 42 -8.10 22.94 2.38
CA PRO A 42 -7.98 21.57 2.84
C PRO A 42 -8.84 21.21 4.06
N LEU A 43 -8.96 22.11 5.02
CA LEU A 43 -9.84 21.90 6.18
C LEU A 43 -11.33 21.87 5.78
N ALA A 44 -11.73 22.74 4.86
CA ALA A 44 -13.11 22.76 4.37
C ALA A 44 -13.42 21.51 3.54
N ALA A 45 -12.48 21.01 2.74
CA ALA A 45 -12.63 19.75 2.01
C ALA A 45 -12.84 18.55 2.94
N ARG A 46 -12.08 18.48 4.05
CA ARG A 46 -12.28 17.45 5.10
C ARG A 46 -13.65 17.54 5.76
N LEU A 47 -14.09 18.73 6.09
CA LEU A 47 -15.42 18.94 6.69
C LEU A 47 -16.54 18.59 5.71
N ALA A 48 -16.41 18.98 4.45
CA ALA A 48 -17.34 18.60 3.39
C ALA A 48 -17.41 17.07 3.22
N GLN A 49 -16.27 16.40 3.19
CA GLN A 49 -16.21 14.94 3.15
C GLN A 49 -16.97 14.32 4.32
N ILE A 50 -16.72 14.74 5.56
CA ILE A 50 -17.41 14.21 6.76
C ILE A 50 -18.93 14.41 6.62
N GLN A 51 -19.37 15.60 6.24
CA GLN A 51 -20.80 15.92 6.11
C GLN A 51 -21.48 15.12 4.97
N LEU A 52 -20.81 14.92 3.84
CA LEU A 52 -21.33 14.11 2.76
C LEU A 52 -21.44 12.63 3.15
N PHE A 53 -20.47 12.10 3.89
CA PHE A 53 -20.54 10.73 4.38
C PHE A 53 -21.63 10.57 5.48
N GLU A 54 -21.82 11.57 6.34
CA GLU A 54 -22.93 11.59 7.30
C GLU A 54 -24.27 11.64 6.59
N LEU A 55 -24.42 12.46 5.57
CA LEU A 55 -25.65 12.52 4.77
C LEU A 55 -25.94 11.21 4.05
N ALA A 56 -24.89 10.52 3.54
CA ALA A 56 -25.03 9.22 2.89
C ALA A 56 -25.41 8.07 3.83
N ASN A 57 -25.36 8.26 5.15
CA ASN A 57 -25.87 7.29 6.12
C ASN A 57 -27.39 7.38 6.27
N ASP A 58 -28.02 8.44 5.81
CA ASP A 58 -29.48 8.56 5.74
C ASP A 58 -29.99 7.73 4.55
N PRO A 59 -30.85 6.73 4.75
CA PRO A 59 -31.35 5.86 3.69
C PRO A 59 -32.10 6.58 2.57
N ASP A 60 -32.58 7.81 2.85
CA ASP A 60 -33.29 8.62 1.87
C ASP A 60 -32.32 9.36 0.91
N TRP A 61 -31.02 9.26 1.12
CA TRP A 61 -30.01 9.94 0.31
C TRP A 61 -29.05 8.97 -0.37
N GLN A 62 -28.84 9.21 -1.66
CA GLN A 62 -27.72 8.64 -2.41
C GLN A 62 -26.82 9.78 -2.89
N ILE A 63 -25.51 9.63 -2.69
CA ILE A 63 -24.51 10.62 -3.09
C ILE A 63 -23.56 9.99 -4.10
N VAL A 64 -23.42 10.64 -5.25
CA VAL A 64 -22.42 10.28 -6.26
C VAL A 64 -21.54 11.50 -6.49
N LEU A 65 -20.24 11.31 -6.38
CA LEU A 65 -19.29 12.40 -6.61
C LEU A 65 -18.12 11.92 -7.48
N THR A 66 -17.58 12.85 -8.28
CA THR A 66 -16.28 12.69 -8.93
C THR A 66 -15.24 13.44 -8.10
N THR A 67 -14.02 12.96 -8.03
CA THR A 67 -12.95 13.63 -7.28
C THR A 67 -11.57 13.25 -7.76
N HIS A 68 -10.65 14.19 -7.71
CA HIS A 68 -9.19 13.97 -7.80
C HIS A 68 -8.51 14.20 -6.45
N SER A 69 -9.28 14.43 -5.39
CA SER A 69 -8.74 14.70 -4.06
C SER A 69 -8.67 13.46 -3.19
N PRO A 70 -7.51 13.16 -2.59
CA PRO A 70 -7.37 12.05 -1.65
C PRO A 70 -8.28 12.19 -0.42
N TYR A 71 -8.77 13.38 -0.12
CA TYR A 71 -9.68 13.60 1.02
C TYR A 71 -11.03 12.90 0.86
N PHE A 72 -11.52 12.72 -0.37
CA PHE A 72 -12.83 12.10 -0.64
C PHE A 72 -12.77 10.60 -0.88
N ILE A 73 -11.55 10.01 -0.88
CA ILE A 73 -11.38 8.57 -1.08
C ILE A 73 -11.21 7.87 0.27
N ASN A 74 -12.17 7.03 0.61
CA ASN A 74 -12.11 6.19 1.80
C ASN A 74 -12.57 4.76 1.45
N PRO A 75 -11.65 3.86 1.07
CA PRO A 75 -11.98 2.50 0.60
C PRO A 75 -12.51 1.57 1.70
N ILE A 76 -12.53 2.03 2.94
CA ILE A 76 -12.92 1.23 4.11
C ILE A 76 -14.14 1.79 4.83
N GLN A 77 -14.77 2.82 4.26
CA GLN A 77 -16.03 3.34 4.77
C GLN A 77 -17.17 2.42 4.35
N ASP A 78 -18.00 2.05 5.31
CA ASP A 78 -19.18 1.24 5.04
C ASP A 78 -20.13 1.95 4.06
N HIS A 79 -20.82 1.17 3.24
CA HIS A 79 -21.75 1.66 2.20
C HIS A 79 -21.12 2.53 1.11
N THR A 80 -19.78 2.54 1.00
CA THR A 80 -19.07 3.28 -0.03
C THR A 80 -18.68 2.38 -1.18
N ILE A 81 -18.94 2.85 -2.40
CA ILE A 81 -18.47 2.26 -3.65
C ILE A 81 -17.49 3.24 -4.27
N ILE A 82 -16.28 2.78 -4.56
CA ILE A 82 -15.28 3.56 -5.28
C ILE A 82 -15.17 2.99 -6.69
N VAL A 83 -15.35 3.85 -7.68
CA VAL A 83 -15.16 3.52 -9.09
C VAL A 83 -13.91 4.26 -9.58
N ARG A 84 -12.83 3.52 -9.82
CA ARG A 84 -11.63 4.07 -10.45
C ARG A 84 -11.80 3.97 -11.97
N LEU A 85 -11.70 5.12 -12.62
CA LEU A 85 -11.68 5.20 -14.08
C LEU A 85 -10.24 5.33 -14.54
N ASP A 86 -9.75 4.34 -15.26
CA ASP A 86 -8.42 4.34 -15.85
C ASP A 86 -8.53 4.44 -17.37
N ARG A 87 -7.69 5.27 -17.98
CA ARG A 87 -7.66 5.45 -19.41
C ARG A 87 -6.37 4.86 -19.96
N SER A 88 -6.50 3.81 -20.75
CA SER A 88 -5.36 3.27 -21.48
C SER A 88 -4.75 4.34 -22.41
N ALA A 89 -3.42 4.46 -22.39
CA ALA A 89 -2.70 5.36 -23.29
C ALA A 89 -2.81 4.91 -24.76
N GLU A 90 -3.00 3.62 -25.01
CA GLU A 90 -3.01 3.02 -26.34
C GLU A 90 -4.38 3.02 -26.99
N ASP A 91 -5.43 2.61 -26.26
CA ASP A 91 -6.76 2.36 -26.84
C ASP A 91 -7.80 3.45 -26.61
N ARG A 92 -7.51 4.43 -25.76
CA ARG A 92 -8.49 5.45 -25.28
C ARG A 92 -9.72 4.86 -24.60
N ASP A 93 -9.78 3.56 -24.41
CA ASP A 93 -10.86 2.90 -23.70
C ASP A 93 -10.76 3.18 -22.20
N ILE A 94 -11.92 3.45 -21.59
CA ILE A 94 -12.02 3.66 -20.16
C ILE A 94 -12.47 2.35 -19.54
N SER A 95 -11.63 1.78 -18.69
CA SER A 95 -11.96 0.56 -17.94
C SER A 95 -12.31 0.93 -16.50
N PRO A 96 -13.57 0.84 -16.07
CA PRO A 96 -13.94 1.08 -14.69
C PRO A 96 -13.47 -0.08 -13.80
N LYS A 97 -12.82 0.24 -12.69
CA LYS A 97 -12.50 -0.71 -11.61
C LYS A 97 -13.32 -0.35 -10.38
N ILE A 98 -14.10 -1.30 -9.89
CA ILE A 98 -15.08 -1.06 -8.85
C ILE A 98 -14.66 -1.77 -7.57
N TYR A 99 -14.58 -1.02 -6.49
CA TYR A 99 -14.26 -1.52 -5.16
C TYR A 99 -15.43 -1.26 -4.20
N ARG A 100 -15.76 -2.31 -3.45
CA ARG A 100 -16.66 -2.21 -2.28
C ARG A 100 -15.93 -2.76 -1.07
N ALA A 101 -15.87 -1.98 -0.01
CA ALA A 101 -15.34 -2.47 1.24
C ALA A 101 -16.21 -3.62 1.78
N LYS A 102 -15.60 -4.79 1.98
CA LYS A 102 -16.22 -5.90 2.68
C LYS A 102 -15.46 -6.13 3.97
N SER A 103 -16.12 -5.98 5.10
CA SER A 103 -15.51 -6.21 6.42
C SER A 103 -14.92 -7.61 6.57
N SER A 104 -15.46 -8.61 5.88
CA SER A 104 -14.98 -9.99 5.87
C SER A 104 -13.60 -10.18 5.20
N GLU A 105 -13.09 -9.20 4.49
CA GLU A 105 -11.77 -9.25 3.84
C GLU A 105 -10.63 -8.86 4.77
N PHE A 106 -10.95 -8.32 5.95
CA PHE A 106 -9.98 -7.85 6.93
C PHE A 106 -9.96 -8.74 8.17
N GLU A 107 -8.75 -9.07 8.64
CA GLU A 107 -8.57 -9.93 9.82
C GLU A 107 -8.49 -9.12 11.11
N GLY A 108 -9.18 -9.60 12.16
CA GLY A 108 -9.06 -9.03 13.51
C GLY A 108 -9.35 -7.53 13.57
N ASP A 109 -8.35 -6.75 13.97
CA ASP A 109 -8.44 -5.29 14.10
C ASP A 109 -7.88 -4.51 12.89
N GLU A 110 -7.53 -5.20 11.79
CA GLU A 110 -6.99 -4.57 10.56
C GLU A 110 -7.89 -3.45 10.04
N LEU A 111 -9.19 -3.69 9.96
CA LEU A 111 -10.15 -2.68 9.48
C LEU A 111 -10.14 -1.43 10.35
N ALA A 112 -10.14 -1.60 11.68
CA ALA A 112 -10.10 -0.46 12.59
C ALA A 112 -8.79 0.32 12.48
N ARG A 113 -7.67 -0.36 12.33
CA ARG A 113 -6.35 0.27 12.13
C ARG A 113 -6.27 1.00 10.80
N LEU A 114 -6.79 0.42 9.72
CA LEU A 114 -6.86 1.07 8.42
C LEU A 114 -7.75 2.32 8.47
N LYS A 115 -8.92 2.25 9.11
CA LYS A 115 -9.80 3.42 9.33
C LYS A 115 -9.04 4.54 10.04
N ALA A 116 -8.33 4.23 11.12
CA ALA A 116 -7.51 5.20 11.83
C ALA A 116 -6.38 5.76 10.95
N LEU A 117 -5.69 4.91 10.20
CA LEU A 117 -4.59 5.30 9.34
C LEU A 117 -5.05 6.24 8.22
N MET A 118 -6.16 5.93 7.55
CA MET A 118 -6.73 6.79 6.49
C MET A 118 -7.16 8.16 7.01
N GLN A 119 -7.60 8.24 8.26
CA GLN A 119 -7.92 9.52 8.91
C GLN A 119 -6.68 10.32 9.29
N LEU A 120 -5.60 9.63 9.69
CA LEU A 120 -4.36 10.27 10.12
C LEU A 120 -3.47 10.71 8.95
N ASP A 121 -3.47 9.93 7.88
CA ASP A 121 -2.61 10.15 6.70
C ASP A 121 -3.44 10.10 5.41
N THR A 122 -3.93 11.26 5.00
CA THR A 122 -4.73 11.39 3.77
C THR A 122 -3.91 11.09 2.50
N ASN A 123 -2.57 11.15 2.58
CA ASN A 123 -1.72 10.83 1.44
C ASN A 123 -1.76 9.34 1.05
N LEU A 124 -2.26 8.47 1.95
CA LEU A 124 -2.53 7.07 1.60
C LEU A 124 -3.41 6.93 0.37
N ALA A 125 -4.39 7.82 0.20
CA ALA A 125 -5.27 7.78 -0.96
C ALA A 125 -4.58 8.20 -2.28
N GLU A 126 -3.37 8.76 -2.25
CA GLU A 126 -2.58 9.04 -3.46
C GLU A 126 -2.29 7.76 -4.26
N MET A 127 -2.28 6.59 -3.59
CA MET A 127 -2.11 5.29 -4.26
C MET A 127 -3.16 5.01 -5.35
N PHE A 128 -4.29 5.72 -5.36
CA PHE A 128 -5.35 5.55 -6.36
C PHE A 128 -5.17 6.43 -7.59
N PHE A 129 -4.24 7.41 -7.58
CA PHE A 129 -4.11 8.44 -8.61
C PHE A 129 -2.87 8.27 -9.50
N GLY A 130 -2.87 7.28 -10.37
CA GLY A 130 -2.02 7.24 -11.57
C GLY A 130 -0.53 6.98 -11.41
N SER A 131 0.05 7.09 -10.21
CA SER A 131 1.46 6.78 -9.96
C SER A 131 1.63 5.29 -9.62
N TYR A 132 2.86 4.76 -9.76
CA TYR A 132 3.19 3.42 -9.27
C TYR A 132 3.37 3.46 -7.74
N PRO A 133 2.43 2.90 -6.95
CA PRO A 133 2.54 2.93 -5.50
C PRO A 133 3.67 2.01 -5.02
N VAL A 134 4.49 2.54 -4.11
CA VAL A 134 5.47 1.75 -3.36
C VAL A 134 5.08 1.77 -1.89
N LEU A 135 4.57 0.64 -1.42
CA LEU A 135 4.20 0.45 -0.02
C LEU A 135 5.47 0.29 0.82
N VAL A 136 5.62 1.10 1.85
CA VAL A 136 6.76 1.04 2.78
C VAL A 136 6.28 0.97 4.23
N GLU A 137 7.13 0.49 5.13
CA GLU A 137 6.75 0.37 6.54
C GLU A 137 6.50 1.72 7.20
N GLY A 138 7.37 2.71 6.93
CA GLY A 138 7.29 3.95 7.67
C GLY A 138 7.98 5.17 7.06
N ASP A 139 8.41 6.04 7.96
CA ASP A 139 8.97 7.35 7.61
C ASP A 139 10.43 7.29 7.19
N THR A 140 11.15 6.21 7.50
CA THR A 140 12.58 6.06 7.18
C THR A 140 12.81 5.93 5.68
N GLU A 141 12.08 5.03 5.04
CA GLU A 141 12.10 4.80 3.59
C GLU A 141 11.61 6.04 2.84
N HIS A 142 10.55 6.67 3.34
CA HIS A 142 10.04 7.92 2.78
C HIS A 142 11.08 9.05 2.87
N ALA A 143 11.80 9.16 3.99
CA ALA A 143 12.85 10.15 4.17
C ALA A 143 14.02 9.96 3.19
N ALA A 144 14.40 8.70 2.91
CA ALA A 144 15.40 8.39 1.90
C ALA A 144 14.93 8.80 0.49
N TYR A 145 13.68 8.48 0.14
CA TYR A 145 13.07 8.88 -1.13
C TYR A 145 13.00 10.41 -1.27
N LEU A 146 12.56 11.11 -0.23
CA LEU A 146 12.50 12.57 -0.20
C LEU A 146 13.88 13.18 -0.53
N ALA A 147 14.93 12.71 0.15
CA ALA A 147 16.28 13.25 -0.01
C ALA A 147 16.93 12.89 -1.36
N ALA A 148 16.64 11.72 -1.92
CA ALA A 148 17.31 11.22 -3.11
C ALA A 148 16.55 11.50 -4.42
N VAL A 149 15.23 11.61 -4.37
CA VAL A 149 14.37 11.67 -5.56
C VAL A 149 13.59 12.97 -5.61
N LEU A 150 12.75 13.23 -4.61
CA LEU A 150 11.80 14.35 -4.66
C LEU A 150 12.52 15.71 -4.62
N GLU A 151 13.43 15.91 -3.68
CA GLU A 151 14.18 17.18 -3.57
C GLU A 151 15.22 17.40 -4.66
N GLU A 152 15.68 16.33 -5.31
CA GLU A 152 16.59 16.44 -6.45
C GLU A 152 15.84 16.72 -7.78
N GLY A 153 14.49 16.72 -7.75
CA GLY A 153 13.67 16.95 -8.95
C GLY A 153 13.81 15.84 -9.99
N ASN A 154 14.10 14.62 -9.55
CA ASN A 154 14.25 13.47 -10.45
C ASN A 154 12.88 13.10 -11.05
N GLU A 155 12.84 12.74 -12.33
CA GLU A 155 11.63 12.37 -13.07
C GLU A 155 10.87 11.17 -12.44
N ILE A 156 11.53 10.35 -11.63
CA ILE A 156 10.89 9.28 -10.86
C ILE A 156 9.80 9.84 -9.94
N SER A 157 9.99 11.07 -9.43
CA SER A 157 9.08 11.68 -8.46
C SER A 157 7.63 11.86 -8.94
N ILE A 158 7.43 11.94 -10.24
CA ILE A 158 6.09 12.03 -10.85
C ILE A 158 5.49 10.66 -11.20
N LYS A 159 6.28 9.59 -11.12
CA LYS A 159 5.89 8.23 -11.51
C LYS A 159 5.64 7.32 -10.31
N ILE A 160 6.22 7.63 -9.16
CA ILE A 160 6.13 6.80 -7.94
C ILE A 160 5.43 7.57 -6.82
N ALA A 161 4.48 6.92 -6.17
CA ALA A 161 3.88 7.38 -4.91
C ALA A 161 4.37 6.52 -3.75
N ILE A 162 5.01 7.11 -2.75
CA ILE A 162 5.41 6.39 -1.52
C ILE A 162 4.24 6.35 -0.55
N VAL A 163 3.77 5.15 -0.26
CA VAL A 163 2.62 4.87 0.63
C VAL A 163 3.12 4.28 1.94
N ARG A 164 3.05 5.05 3.02
CA ARG A 164 3.54 4.66 4.34
C ARG A 164 2.48 3.90 5.11
N ALA A 165 2.73 2.63 5.42
CA ALA A 165 1.79 1.81 6.17
C ALA A 165 1.71 2.14 7.67
N ARG A 166 2.66 2.95 8.19
CA ARG A 166 2.80 3.24 9.63
C ARG A 166 2.94 1.96 10.47
N GLY A 167 3.63 1.00 9.91
CA GLY A 167 3.97 -0.28 10.52
C GLY A 167 3.66 -1.48 9.62
N LYS A 168 4.54 -2.46 9.65
CA LYS A 168 4.51 -3.67 8.81
C LYS A 168 3.19 -4.43 8.81
N ALA A 169 2.50 -4.45 9.96
CA ALA A 169 1.26 -5.20 10.13
C ALA A 169 0.11 -4.76 9.20
N LEU A 170 0.15 -3.54 8.66
CA LEU A 170 -0.87 -3.02 7.74
C LEU A 170 -0.53 -3.23 6.26
N LEU A 171 0.71 -3.60 5.93
CA LEU A 171 1.11 -3.85 4.54
C LEU A 171 0.24 -4.91 3.84
N PRO A 172 -0.11 -6.06 4.46
CA PRO A 172 -0.98 -7.05 3.81
C PRO A 172 -2.34 -6.47 3.42
N ALA A 173 -2.93 -5.63 4.28
CA ALA A 173 -4.22 -5.03 4.01
C ALA A 173 -4.16 -3.99 2.87
N LEU A 174 -3.08 -3.19 2.79
CA LEU A 174 -2.84 -2.26 1.69
C LEU A 174 -2.61 -2.99 0.36
N CYS A 175 -1.82 -4.07 0.35
CA CYS A 175 -1.64 -4.93 -0.82
C CYS A 175 -3.00 -5.46 -1.32
N ARG A 176 -3.88 -5.85 -0.41
CA ARG A 176 -5.24 -6.36 -0.72
C ARG A 176 -6.10 -5.29 -1.38
N ILE A 177 -6.06 -4.05 -0.88
CA ILE A 177 -6.78 -2.91 -1.48
C ILE A 177 -6.26 -2.67 -2.90
N LEU A 178 -4.95 -2.55 -3.11
CA LEU A 178 -4.38 -2.32 -4.43
C LEU A 178 -4.71 -3.45 -5.42
N ARG A 179 -4.72 -4.70 -4.96
CA ARG A 179 -5.16 -5.84 -5.76
C ARG A 179 -6.60 -5.72 -6.21
N HIS A 180 -7.53 -5.28 -5.35
CA HIS A 180 -8.92 -5.08 -5.72
C HIS A 180 -9.12 -4.05 -6.83
N PHE A 181 -8.31 -3.00 -6.82
CA PHE A 181 -8.33 -2.00 -7.89
C PHE A 181 -7.46 -2.38 -9.10
N GLU A 182 -6.86 -3.57 -9.08
CA GLU A 182 -5.92 -4.02 -10.11
C GLU A 182 -4.80 -3.00 -10.38
N ILE A 183 -4.30 -2.36 -9.34
CA ILE A 183 -3.21 -1.39 -9.41
C ILE A 183 -1.88 -2.14 -9.23
N PRO A 184 -0.96 -2.09 -10.21
CA PRO A 184 0.41 -2.55 -10.03
C PRO A 184 1.10 -1.79 -8.90
N TYR A 185 1.97 -2.46 -8.13
CA TYR A 185 2.63 -1.83 -6.99
C TYR A 185 3.92 -2.55 -6.61
N ALA A 186 4.73 -1.91 -5.76
CA ALA A 186 5.76 -2.62 -5.02
C ALA A 186 5.48 -2.57 -3.51
N VAL A 187 5.97 -3.56 -2.79
CA VAL A 187 6.02 -3.56 -1.34
C VAL A 187 7.46 -3.77 -0.88
N MET A 188 7.93 -2.86 -0.03
CA MET A 188 9.26 -2.89 0.57
C MET A 188 9.11 -2.88 2.09
N HIS A 189 9.75 -3.85 2.75
CA HIS A 189 9.67 -4.00 4.19
C HIS A 189 10.95 -4.63 4.77
N ASP A 190 11.14 -4.53 6.07
CA ASP A 190 12.26 -5.13 6.77
C ASP A 190 12.04 -6.63 6.99
N ALA A 191 13.12 -7.41 7.02
CA ALA A 191 13.07 -8.83 7.40
C ALA A 191 12.66 -9.00 8.87
N ASP A 192 13.12 -8.11 9.74
CA ASP A 192 13.10 -8.25 11.19
C ASP A 192 13.92 -9.47 11.70
N THR A 193 13.83 -9.74 12.98
CA THR A 193 14.49 -10.90 13.58
C THR A 193 13.53 -12.09 13.69
N PRO A 194 14.00 -13.33 13.44
CA PRO A 194 13.11 -14.50 13.48
C PRO A 194 12.53 -14.77 14.87
N PHE A 195 13.27 -14.42 15.93
CA PHE A 195 12.84 -14.68 17.30
C PHE A 195 12.87 -13.41 18.15
N ASN A 196 12.06 -13.41 19.20
CA ASN A 196 11.99 -12.33 20.16
C ASN A 196 13.21 -12.31 21.08
N ALA A 197 13.80 -11.13 21.29
CA ALA A 197 15.01 -10.94 22.11
C ALA A 197 14.83 -11.33 23.58
N GLU A 198 13.60 -11.24 24.13
CA GLU A 198 13.35 -11.47 25.55
C GLU A 198 13.11 -12.94 25.87
N ASN A 199 12.45 -13.67 24.98
CA ASN A 199 11.96 -15.01 25.29
C ASN A 199 12.29 -16.08 24.24
N GLY A 200 12.94 -15.73 23.12
CA GLY A 200 13.31 -16.65 22.05
C GLY A 200 12.15 -17.34 21.32
N ASN A 201 10.92 -16.89 21.52
CA ASN A 201 9.77 -17.36 20.73
C ASN A 201 9.75 -16.68 19.37
N ALA A 202 9.01 -17.23 18.41
CA ALA A 202 8.82 -16.61 17.10
C ALA A 202 8.36 -15.15 17.24
N ALA A 203 9.03 -14.23 16.55
CA ALA A 203 8.71 -12.82 16.61
C ALA A 203 7.45 -12.53 15.78
N ALA A 204 6.54 -11.72 16.33
CA ALA A 204 5.28 -11.39 15.66
C ALA A 204 5.51 -10.71 14.30
N MET A 205 6.45 -9.77 14.22
CA MET A 205 6.76 -9.06 12.96
C MET A 205 7.40 -9.99 11.93
N TRP A 206 8.15 -11.00 12.35
CA TRP A 206 8.68 -12.02 11.45
C TRP A 206 7.56 -12.79 10.72
N THR A 207 6.48 -13.13 11.41
CA THR A 207 5.36 -13.87 10.81
C THR A 207 4.59 -13.06 9.77
N ILE A 208 4.65 -11.73 9.84
CA ILE A 208 4.02 -10.85 8.85
C ILE A 208 4.68 -10.98 7.46
N ASN A 209 5.96 -11.34 7.38
CA ASN A 209 6.65 -11.56 6.10
C ASN A 209 5.87 -12.54 5.20
N GLU A 210 5.37 -13.64 5.79
CA GLU A 210 4.59 -14.62 5.04
C GLU A 210 3.23 -14.06 4.60
N LYS A 211 2.57 -13.26 5.45
CA LYS A 211 1.30 -12.62 5.07
C LYS A 211 1.49 -11.67 3.88
N ILE A 212 2.56 -10.86 3.88
CA ILE A 212 2.88 -9.96 2.76
C ILE A 212 3.15 -10.79 1.50
N ARG A 213 3.99 -11.83 1.59
CA ARG A 213 4.30 -12.70 0.45
C ARG A 213 3.06 -13.32 -0.18
N LEU A 214 2.12 -13.79 0.65
CA LEU A 214 0.87 -14.37 0.18
C LEU A 214 -0.01 -13.35 -0.56
N GLU A 215 -0.09 -12.11 -0.09
CA GLU A 215 -0.85 -11.08 -0.78
C GLU A 215 -0.18 -10.68 -2.11
N VAL A 216 1.16 -10.59 -2.15
CA VAL A 216 1.92 -10.39 -3.39
C VAL A 216 1.66 -11.51 -4.39
N GLN A 217 1.74 -12.77 -3.94
CA GLN A 217 1.47 -13.91 -4.80
C GLN A 217 0.06 -13.87 -5.38
N ARG A 218 -0.96 -13.59 -4.56
CA ARG A 218 -2.36 -13.46 -5.01
C ARG A 218 -2.54 -12.34 -6.05
N SER A 219 -1.79 -11.25 -5.90
CA SER A 219 -1.81 -10.15 -6.88
C SER A 219 -1.19 -10.58 -8.21
N ARG A 220 -0.06 -11.29 -8.17
CA ARG A 220 0.61 -11.83 -9.37
C ARG A 220 -0.21 -12.89 -10.09
N GLU A 221 -0.98 -13.72 -9.35
CA GLU A 221 -1.91 -14.69 -9.93
C GLU A 221 -3.04 -14.04 -10.73
N LEU A 222 -3.36 -12.78 -10.45
CA LEU A 222 -4.29 -11.96 -11.24
C LEU A 222 -3.60 -11.23 -12.42
N GLY A 223 -2.30 -11.45 -12.62
CA GLY A 223 -1.53 -10.84 -13.70
C GLY A 223 -1.02 -9.43 -13.38
N LEU A 224 -1.08 -8.99 -12.10
CA LEU A 224 -0.52 -7.69 -11.72
C LEU A 224 1.00 -7.75 -11.63
N ASP A 225 1.66 -6.71 -12.12
CA ASP A 225 3.07 -6.49 -11.86
C ASP A 225 3.26 -6.00 -10.42
N VAL A 226 3.94 -6.82 -9.61
CA VAL A 226 4.15 -6.53 -8.18
C VAL A 226 5.58 -6.84 -7.78
N GLY A 227 6.32 -5.81 -7.36
CA GLY A 227 7.65 -5.94 -6.76
C GLY A 227 7.56 -6.32 -5.28
N HIS A 228 8.43 -7.24 -4.81
CA HIS A 228 8.52 -7.64 -3.40
C HIS A 228 9.95 -7.57 -2.89
N ILE A 229 10.24 -6.54 -2.11
CA ILE A 229 11.58 -6.24 -1.59
C ILE A 229 11.60 -6.43 -0.08
N VAL A 230 12.54 -7.24 0.40
CA VAL A 230 12.81 -7.42 1.82
C VAL A 230 14.20 -6.92 2.17
N ASN A 231 14.29 -5.93 3.03
CA ASN A 231 15.55 -5.37 3.49
C ASN A 231 16.18 -6.23 4.59
N PHE A 232 17.47 -6.53 4.47
CA PHE A 232 18.22 -7.26 5.47
C PHE A 232 19.23 -6.35 6.18
N GLN A 233 19.25 -6.28 7.49
CA GLN A 233 18.26 -6.79 8.48
C GLN A 233 17.02 -5.88 8.51
N ASP A 234 17.28 -4.63 8.25
CA ASP A 234 16.36 -3.50 8.14
C ASP A 234 16.85 -2.56 7.01
N PHE A 235 16.09 -1.54 6.73
CA PHE A 235 16.36 -0.58 5.67
C PHE A 235 17.69 0.15 5.87
N GLU A 236 18.05 0.53 7.10
CA GLU A 236 19.30 1.24 7.40
C GLU A 236 20.52 0.35 7.10
N HIS A 237 20.45 -0.94 7.45
CA HIS A 237 21.53 -1.89 7.11
C HIS A 237 21.61 -2.12 5.60
N TRP A 238 20.46 -2.28 4.92
CA TRP A 238 20.44 -2.38 3.47
C TRP A 238 21.06 -1.14 2.81
N LEU A 239 20.73 0.05 3.31
CA LEU A 239 21.27 1.30 2.77
C LEU A 239 22.79 1.43 3.06
N GLY A 240 23.27 0.82 4.13
CA GLY A 240 24.67 0.88 4.56
C GLY A 240 24.96 2.07 5.47
N ILE A 241 23.94 2.59 6.15
CA ILE A 241 24.08 3.66 7.15
C ILE A 241 24.05 3.12 8.57
N LYS A 242 24.55 3.91 9.49
CA LYS A 242 24.52 3.54 10.92
C LYS A 242 23.08 3.57 11.44
N ALA A 243 22.59 2.44 11.87
CA ALA A 243 21.30 2.37 12.56
C ALA A 243 21.35 3.16 13.89
N VAL A 244 20.32 3.99 14.12
CA VAL A 244 20.12 4.76 15.34
C VAL A 244 18.79 4.36 15.98
N SER A 245 18.70 4.46 17.31
CA SER A 245 17.46 4.09 18.02
C SER A 245 16.42 5.22 18.04
N LYS A 246 16.86 6.45 17.78
CA LYS A 246 15.99 7.65 17.79
C LYS A 246 16.20 8.45 16.51
N ASP A 247 15.15 9.16 16.09
CA ASP A 247 15.17 10.04 14.92
C ASP A 247 15.67 9.36 13.62
N LYS A 248 15.34 8.07 13.44
CA LYS A 248 15.71 7.28 12.28
C LYS A 248 15.43 7.98 10.95
N PRO A 249 14.23 8.55 10.70
CA PRO A 249 13.93 9.24 9.43
C PRO A 249 14.86 10.42 9.18
N PHE A 250 15.11 11.27 10.20
CA PHE A 250 15.99 12.41 10.06
C PHE A 250 17.46 12.00 9.83
N ASN A 251 17.93 10.97 10.52
CA ASN A 251 19.28 10.44 10.32
C ASN A 251 19.43 9.89 8.89
N THR A 252 18.46 9.15 8.41
CA THR A 252 18.45 8.59 7.05
C THR A 252 18.42 9.71 6.01
N TYR A 253 17.50 10.68 6.14
CA TYR A 253 17.44 11.84 5.28
C TYR A 253 18.79 12.57 5.19
N SER A 254 19.39 12.87 6.35
CA SER A 254 20.66 13.61 6.42
C SER A 254 21.82 12.83 5.81
N SER A 255 21.87 11.51 6.03
CA SER A 255 22.89 10.63 5.47
C SER A 255 22.79 10.55 3.94
N VAL A 256 21.59 10.33 3.43
CA VAL A 256 21.34 10.28 1.98
C VAL A 256 21.62 11.63 1.33
N LYS A 257 21.22 12.74 1.96
CA LYS A 257 21.46 14.07 1.43
C LYS A 257 22.95 14.42 1.32
N ALA A 258 23.75 13.93 2.27
CA ALA A 258 25.19 14.19 2.32
C ALA A 258 26.02 13.28 1.42
N ASP A 259 25.53 12.11 1.03
CA ASP A 259 26.29 11.10 0.32
C ASP A 259 25.67 10.82 -1.06
N TYR A 260 26.42 11.17 -2.12
CA TYR A 260 25.97 10.96 -3.50
C TYR A 260 25.78 9.47 -3.85
N ALA A 261 26.60 8.58 -3.28
CA ALA A 261 26.48 7.16 -3.55
C ALA A 261 25.18 6.57 -2.97
N LEU A 262 24.74 7.07 -1.82
CA LEU A 262 23.46 6.70 -1.23
C LEU A 262 22.28 7.22 -2.07
N LYS A 263 22.37 8.46 -2.57
CA LYS A 263 21.36 8.99 -3.50
C LYS A 263 21.21 8.11 -4.73
N VAL A 264 22.33 7.81 -5.40
CA VAL A 264 22.34 6.95 -6.60
C VAL A 264 21.74 5.58 -6.27
N LYS A 265 22.10 4.98 -5.12
CA LYS A 265 21.56 3.68 -4.71
C LYS A 265 20.04 3.70 -4.58
N ILE A 266 19.47 4.76 -4.00
CA ILE A 266 18.03 4.93 -3.87
C ILE A 266 17.38 5.17 -5.24
N GLN A 267 17.94 6.05 -6.06
CA GLN A 267 17.42 6.32 -7.40
C GLN A 267 17.42 5.06 -8.26
N THR A 268 18.51 4.30 -8.28
CA THR A 268 18.60 3.03 -9.01
C THR A 268 17.54 2.03 -8.56
N LEU A 269 17.25 1.92 -7.26
CA LEU A 269 16.19 1.06 -6.74
C LEU A 269 14.83 1.42 -7.33
N PHE A 270 14.48 2.70 -7.32
CA PHE A 270 13.17 3.15 -7.82
C PHE A 270 13.08 3.13 -9.35
N GLU A 271 14.18 3.37 -10.05
CA GLU A 271 14.27 3.20 -11.52
C GLU A 271 14.03 1.75 -11.92
N ALA A 272 14.66 0.82 -11.21
CA ALA A 272 14.48 -0.60 -11.46
C ALA A 272 13.04 -1.06 -11.22
N LEU A 273 12.37 -0.54 -10.19
CA LEU A 273 10.94 -0.79 -9.96
C LEU A 273 10.05 -0.31 -11.12
N LEU A 274 10.37 0.83 -11.73
CA LEU A 274 9.60 1.37 -12.86
C LEU A 274 9.87 0.64 -14.18
N ASN A 275 11.00 -0.01 -14.30
CA ASN A 275 11.41 -0.74 -15.51
C ASN A 275 11.03 -2.22 -15.48
N GLU A 276 10.16 -2.61 -14.55
CA GLU A 276 9.70 -4.00 -14.37
C GLU A 276 10.87 -5.00 -14.22
N GLU A 277 12.00 -4.53 -13.69
CA GLU A 277 13.11 -5.41 -13.35
C GLU A 277 12.69 -6.33 -12.20
N ASN A 278 13.07 -7.60 -12.26
CA ASN A 278 12.81 -8.53 -11.18
C ASN A 278 13.63 -8.15 -9.95
N LEU A 279 13.03 -7.38 -9.07
CA LEU A 279 13.61 -6.91 -7.81
C LEU A 279 13.24 -7.78 -6.62
N ASP A 280 12.73 -8.97 -6.84
CA ASP A 280 12.42 -9.89 -5.76
C ASP A 280 13.68 -10.15 -4.93
N THR A 281 13.52 -10.15 -3.61
CA THR A 281 14.61 -10.35 -2.66
C THR A 281 15.37 -11.66 -2.89
N PHE A 282 14.67 -12.68 -3.36
CA PHE A 282 15.25 -13.98 -3.69
C PHE A 282 15.14 -14.29 -5.17
N SER A 283 16.23 -14.71 -5.77
CA SER A 283 16.21 -15.33 -7.09
C SER A 283 15.50 -16.69 -7.04
N GLN A 284 15.03 -17.16 -8.20
CA GLN A 284 14.43 -18.48 -8.29
C GLN A 284 15.39 -19.58 -7.83
N GLU A 285 16.67 -19.45 -8.13
CA GLU A 285 17.72 -20.40 -7.67
C GLU A 285 17.83 -20.47 -6.16
N GLU A 286 17.68 -19.33 -5.46
CA GLU A 286 17.70 -19.30 -3.99
C GLU A 286 16.46 -19.95 -3.39
N LEU A 287 15.28 -19.70 -3.96
CA LEU A 287 14.03 -20.32 -3.54
C LEU A 287 14.05 -21.84 -3.76
N ASP A 288 14.59 -22.30 -4.88
CA ASP A 288 14.68 -23.72 -5.22
C ASP A 288 15.51 -24.52 -4.20
N LYS A 289 16.54 -23.90 -3.58
CA LYS A 289 17.33 -24.53 -2.50
C LYS A 289 16.46 -24.95 -1.31
N HIS A 290 15.39 -24.24 -1.07
CA HIS A 290 14.42 -24.49 0.01
C HIS A 290 13.06 -24.96 -0.53
N LYS A 291 13.02 -25.58 -1.71
CA LYS A 291 11.78 -26.11 -2.33
C LYS A 291 10.70 -25.04 -2.50
N ASN A 292 11.10 -23.84 -2.85
CA ASN A 292 10.25 -22.66 -2.96
C ASN A 292 9.62 -22.20 -1.62
N ASP A 293 10.20 -22.59 -0.49
CA ASP A 293 9.81 -22.07 0.81
C ASP A 293 10.49 -20.71 1.07
N PHE A 294 9.73 -19.65 0.90
CA PHE A 294 10.18 -18.29 1.10
C PHE A 294 10.64 -18.03 2.55
N MET A 295 9.87 -18.51 3.53
CA MET A 295 10.18 -18.27 4.95
C MET A 295 11.46 -19.02 5.38
N GLN A 296 11.70 -20.20 4.83
CA GLN A 296 12.93 -20.91 5.06
C GLN A 296 14.13 -20.22 4.40
N SER A 297 13.97 -19.68 3.19
CA SER A 297 14.99 -18.89 2.50
C SER A 297 15.30 -17.60 3.28
N LEU A 298 14.26 -16.95 3.81
CA LEU A 298 14.40 -15.76 4.65
C LEU A 298 15.14 -16.05 5.95
N LEU A 299 14.82 -17.16 6.61
CA LEU A 299 15.49 -17.61 7.83
C LEU A 299 16.96 -17.90 7.57
N ASP A 300 17.29 -18.65 6.53
CA ASP A 300 18.66 -19.01 6.17
C ASP A 300 19.53 -17.75 5.92
N ARG A 301 18.98 -16.79 5.16
CA ARG A 301 19.66 -15.52 4.92
C ARG A 301 19.83 -14.69 6.20
N SER A 302 18.84 -14.66 7.09
CA SER A 302 18.93 -13.99 8.39
C SER A 302 19.99 -14.61 9.30
N LEU A 303 20.06 -15.93 9.35
CA LEU A 303 21.08 -16.64 10.14
C LEU A 303 22.49 -16.42 9.56
N THR A 304 22.62 -16.40 8.24
CA THR A 304 23.88 -16.09 7.55
C THR A 304 24.33 -14.66 7.88
N TRP A 305 23.39 -13.69 7.83
CA TRP A 305 23.67 -12.32 8.22
C TRP A 305 24.09 -12.22 9.70
N ALA A 306 23.39 -12.91 10.60
CA ALA A 306 23.69 -12.91 12.02
C ALA A 306 25.10 -13.48 12.31
N ALA A 307 25.50 -14.53 11.61
CA ALA A 307 26.85 -15.13 11.73
C ALA A 307 27.93 -14.13 11.25
N ALA A 308 27.71 -13.48 10.13
CA ALA A 308 28.63 -12.48 9.58
C ALA A 308 28.79 -11.25 10.49
N ASN A 309 27.76 -10.93 11.29
CA ASN A 309 27.74 -9.78 12.20
C ASN A 309 28.00 -10.15 13.68
N GLY A 310 28.31 -11.42 13.96
CA GLY A 310 28.68 -11.88 15.30
C GLY A 310 27.54 -11.90 16.34
N VAL A 311 26.27 -11.97 15.85
CA VAL A 311 25.06 -11.96 16.70
C VAL A 311 24.27 -13.27 16.69
N SER A 312 24.79 -14.31 16.05
CA SER A 312 24.10 -15.60 15.88
C SER A 312 23.74 -16.29 17.20
N GLU A 313 24.48 -16.04 18.28
CA GLU A 313 24.23 -16.63 19.59
C GLU A 313 23.17 -15.88 20.42
N THR A 314 22.65 -14.76 19.92
CA THR A 314 21.59 -14.04 20.60
C THR A 314 20.24 -14.77 20.46
N LEU A 315 19.32 -14.57 21.41
CA LEU A 315 17.99 -15.19 21.37
C LEU A 315 17.21 -14.83 20.11
N GLN A 316 17.49 -13.67 19.52
CA GLN A 316 16.85 -13.21 18.30
C GLN A 316 17.10 -14.09 17.07
N TYR A 317 18.22 -14.81 17.05
CA TYR A 317 18.60 -15.68 15.93
C TYR A 317 18.70 -17.17 16.31
N LYS A 318 18.95 -17.46 17.55
CA LYS A 318 19.05 -18.85 18.03
C LYS A 318 17.71 -19.46 18.43
N GLY A 319 16.77 -18.61 18.88
CA GLY A 319 15.53 -19.07 19.46
C GLY A 319 15.73 -19.78 20.81
N LYS A 320 14.70 -20.52 21.23
CA LYS A 320 14.76 -21.41 22.40
C LYS A 320 15.24 -22.81 22.01
#